data_e21b93bf60064d9aa28587ecf205f807
#
_entry.id   e21b93bf60064d9aa28587ecf205f807
#
_cell.length_a   1.000
_cell.length_b   1.000
_cell.length_c   1.000
_cell.angle_alpha   90.00
_cell.angle_beta   90.00
_cell.angle_gamma   90.00
#
_symmetry.space_group_name_H-M   'P 1'
#
loop_
_entity.id
_entity.type
_entity.pdbx_description
1 polymer ?
#
loop_
_entity_poly.entity_id
_entity_poly.type
_entity_poly.pdbx_seq_one_letter_code
_entity_poly.pdbx_strand_id
1 'polypeptide(L)'
;MKSISAYKILLLFIILPILALGQSATLRGIVLNELNAPLESVNVVSDVYGTTTNSNGFYSLKIPANTNVKIIFSHVNYKNVEASFNLKNGEEFEFNPVLKSNYEQIETVIITGSKRKELEGITTISPQIIRTIKGAQPGVENLLKTLPGVNISNELSTQYAVRGGNFDENLVYVNEIEVYRPFLVRSGQQEGLSFVNSDMVQNLDFTAGGFQAKYGDKLSSVLDITYRAPIKFGVQADLSLLGGSLTAESVSKDSKFSALIGLRYRDNSLLVESKETQTNFRPKFADIQTYLTYKFTDKFHLSFLGNLAINDYNYQPQTRQTNFGTLQNPIALLVFYQGQENDSYKTYFGAFKGSYFATENLTLKLFASTFHTTEQEYFDILAQYRLGEVNSNIGDEDLGEVEFSEGIGSQINHAR
;
A
#
# COMPACT_ATOMS: atom_id res chain seq x y z
N MET A 1 -48.83 56.26 -49.56
CA MET A 1 -48.03 55.14 -49.02
C MET A 1 -46.82 55.73 -48.29
N LYS A 2 -46.80 55.71 -46.94
CA LYS A 2 -45.69 56.23 -46.16
C LYS A 2 -44.56 55.22 -46.21
N SER A 3 -43.39 55.61 -46.72
CA SER A 3 -42.19 54.80 -46.72
C SER A 3 -41.78 54.50 -45.27
N ILE A 4 -41.81 53.26 -44.89
CA ILE A 4 -41.26 52.81 -43.62
C ILE A 4 -39.74 53.05 -43.73
N SER A 5 -39.27 54.00 -42.95
CA SER A 5 -37.88 54.46 -42.92
C SER A 5 -36.92 53.21 -42.72
N ALA A 6 -35.97 53.03 -43.59
CA ALA A 6 -34.97 51.95 -43.50
C ALA A 6 -34.27 51.85 -42.14
N TYR A 7 -34.19 52.93 -41.39
CA TYR A 7 -33.71 52.99 -40.01
C TYR A 7 -34.55 52.19 -39.01
N LYS A 8 -35.85 52.06 -39.22
CA LYS A 8 -36.72 51.28 -38.32
C LYS A 8 -36.51 49.77 -38.55
N ILE A 9 -36.25 49.39 -39.80
CA ILE A 9 -35.94 47.99 -40.17
C ILE A 9 -34.56 47.63 -39.65
N LEU A 10 -33.55 48.51 -39.79
CA LEU A 10 -32.20 48.31 -39.27
C LEU A 10 -32.21 48.22 -37.70
N LEU A 11 -32.99 49.05 -37.03
CA LEU A 11 -33.13 49.00 -35.59
C LEU A 11 -33.78 47.67 -35.10
N LEU A 12 -34.75 47.16 -35.88
CA LEU A 12 -35.40 45.87 -35.61
C LEU A 12 -34.40 44.72 -35.73
N PHE A 13 -33.51 44.75 -36.74
CA PHE A 13 -32.46 43.73 -36.95
C PHE A 13 -31.36 43.79 -35.88
N ILE A 14 -31.07 44.92 -35.27
CA ILE A 14 -30.10 45.08 -34.17
C ILE A 14 -30.67 44.58 -32.85
N ILE A 15 -32.00 44.71 -32.66
CA ILE A 15 -32.66 44.27 -31.41
C ILE A 15 -33.00 42.77 -31.43
N LEU A 16 -33.18 42.16 -32.60
CA LEU A 16 -33.50 40.73 -32.72
C LEU A 16 -32.48 39.78 -32.07
N PRO A 17 -31.15 39.95 -32.17
CA PRO A 17 -30.20 39.07 -31.53
C PRO A 17 -30.16 39.21 -30.01
N ILE A 18 -30.63 40.28 -29.41
CA ILE A 18 -30.68 40.47 -27.95
C ILE A 18 -31.78 39.61 -27.30
N LEU A 19 -32.81 39.24 -28.07
CA LEU A 19 -33.89 38.36 -27.62
C LEU A 19 -33.53 36.86 -27.75
N ALA A 20 -32.40 36.54 -28.40
CA ALA A 20 -31.93 35.17 -28.59
C ALA A 20 -30.95 34.69 -27.51
N LEU A 21 -30.73 35.46 -26.43
CA LEU A 21 -30.00 34.97 -25.27
C LEU A 21 -30.80 33.82 -24.65
N GLY A 22 -30.32 32.61 -24.90
CA GLY A 22 -30.96 31.40 -24.41
C GLY A 22 -31.23 31.50 -22.90
N GLN A 23 -32.48 31.34 -22.52
CA GLN A 23 -32.87 31.28 -21.13
C GLN A 23 -32.26 30.07 -20.48
N SER A 24 -31.41 30.26 -19.48
CA SER A 24 -30.70 29.21 -18.80
C SER A 24 -30.85 29.26 -17.30
N ALA A 25 -30.87 28.13 -16.67
CA ALA A 25 -30.79 27.95 -15.23
C ALA A 25 -29.53 27.15 -14.87
N THR A 26 -29.11 27.20 -13.63
CA THR A 26 -27.93 26.46 -13.17
C THR A 26 -28.34 25.40 -12.14
N LEU A 27 -28.05 24.15 -12.43
CA LEU A 27 -28.13 23.03 -11.48
C LEU A 27 -26.76 22.77 -10.89
N ARG A 28 -26.64 22.84 -9.57
CA ARG A 28 -25.37 22.54 -8.88
C ARG A 28 -25.58 21.68 -7.65
N GLY A 29 -24.51 21.05 -7.15
CA GLY A 29 -24.57 20.24 -5.93
C GLY A 29 -23.38 19.36 -5.75
N ILE A 30 -23.48 18.48 -4.77
CA ILE A 30 -22.45 17.48 -4.46
C ILE A 30 -23.07 16.09 -4.63
N VAL A 31 -22.41 15.23 -5.40
CA VAL A 31 -22.82 13.84 -5.54
C VAL A 31 -22.15 13.02 -4.43
N LEU A 32 -22.96 12.27 -3.70
CA LEU A 32 -22.52 11.48 -2.55
C LEU A 32 -22.72 9.97 -2.80
N ASN A 33 -22.00 9.15 -2.07
CA ASN A 33 -22.28 7.72 -1.95
C ASN A 33 -23.19 7.41 -0.75
N GLU A 34 -23.53 6.15 -0.54
CA GLU A 34 -24.35 5.67 0.59
C GLU A 34 -23.75 5.98 1.98
N LEU A 35 -22.44 6.22 2.05
CA LEU A 35 -21.73 6.58 3.27
C LEU A 35 -21.57 8.10 3.43
N ASN A 36 -22.32 8.90 2.64
CA ASN A 36 -22.22 10.35 2.57
C ASN A 36 -20.81 10.89 2.21
N ALA A 37 -19.98 10.07 1.56
CA ALA A 37 -18.71 10.52 1.02
C ALA A 37 -18.89 11.09 -0.40
N PRO A 38 -18.20 12.20 -0.75
CA PRO A 38 -18.28 12.80 -2.07
C PRO A 38 -17.71 11.87 -3.16
N LEU A 39 -18.37 11.82 -4.31
CA LEU A 39 -17.97 11.01 -5.46
C LEU A 39 -17.36 11.87 -6.56
N GLU A 40 -16.10 11.61 -6.87
CA GLU A 40 -15.38 12.20 -8.00
C GLU A 40 -15.71 11.47 -9.31
N SER A 41 -15.59 12.19 -10.43
CA SER A 41 -15.75 11.64 -11.81
C SER A 41 -17.14 11.04 -12.10
N VAL A 42 -18.18 11.51 -11.42
CA VAL A 42 -19.56 11.20 -11.79
C VAL A 42 -19.94 12.02 -13.03
N ASN A 43 -20.41 11.35 -14.07
CA ASN A 43 -20.96 12.01 -15.23
C ASN A 43 -22.37 12.54 -14.91
N VAL A 44 -22.57 13.83 -15.09
CA VAL A 44 -23.86 14.53 -14.92
C VAL A 44 -24.28 15.02 -16.28
N VAL A 45 -25.20 14.31 -16.93
CA VAL A 45 -25.53 14.54 -18.33
C VAL A 45 -27.02 14.72 -18.56
N SER A 46 -27.36 15.56 -19.50
CA SER A 46 -28.67 15.63 -20.16
C SER A 46 -28.50 15.29 -21.64
N ASP A 47 -29.57 15.31 -22.40
CA ASP A 47 -29.50 15.01 -23.86
C ASP A 47 -28.51 15.89 -24.61
N VAL A 48 -28.23 17.11 -24.16
CA VAL A 48 -27.43 18.11 -24.87
C VAL A 48 -26.26 18.63 -24.06
N TYR A 49 -26.35 18.62 -22.71
CA TYR A 49 -25.39 19.25 -21.81
C TYR A 49 -24.80 18.21 -20.85
N GLY A 50 -23.54 18.39 -20.50
CA GLY A 50 -22.90 17.48 -19.55
C GLY A 50 -21.74 18.13 -18.80
N THR A 51 -21.48 17.63 -17.61
CA THR A 51 -20.33 17.96 -16.76
C THR A 51 -19.91 16.72 -15.97
N THR A 52 -18.79 16.81 -15.26
CA THR A 52 -18.33 15.75 -14.34
C THR A 52 -18.07 16.36 -12.96
N THR A 53 -18.22 15.54 -11.91
CA THR A 53 -17.89 15.96 -10.56
C THR A 53 -16.37 16.02 -10.35
N ASN A 54 -15.92 17.01 -9.56
CA ASN A 54 -14.53 17.13 -9.13
C ASN A 54 -14.21 16.22 -7.92
N SER A 55 -12.99 16.32 -7.37
CA SER A 55 -12.52 15.55 -6.21
C SER A 55 -13.36 15.73 -4.94
N ASN A 56 -14.09 16.83 -4.84
CA ASN A 56 -15.02 17.09 -3.73
C ASN A 56 -16.47 16.69 -4.06
N GLY A 57 -16.68 15.95 -5.16
CA GLY A 57 -18.01 15.53 -5.62
C GLY A 57 -18.87 16.67 -6.18
N PHE A 58 -18.33 17.88 -6.28
CA PHE A 58 -19.09 19.07 -6.73
C PHE A 58 -19.26 19.09 -8.24
N TYR A 59 -20.47 19.47 -8.67
CA TYR A 59 -20.80 19.72 -10.07
C TYR A 59 -21.59 21.03 -10.24
N SER A 60 -21.51 21.60 -11.42
CA SER A 60 -22.34 22.73 -11.87
C SER A 60 -22.66 22.57 -13.35
N LEU A 61 -23.93 22.52 -13.69
CA LEU A 61 -24.43 22.30 -15.05
C LEU A 61 -25.44 23.38 -15.41
N LYS A 62 -25.22 24.06 -16.55
CA LYS A 62 -26.20 25.00 -17.13
C LYS A 62 -27.18 24.19 -17.96
N ILE A 63 -28.47 24.40 -17.72
CA ILE A 63 -29.57 23.74 -18.42
C ILE A 63 -30.56 24.78 -18.98
N PRO A 64 -31.33 24.44 -20.01
CA PRO A 64 -32.40 25.30 -20.50
C PRO A 64 -33.45 25.57 -19.41
N ALA A 65 -33.85 26.86 -19.31
CA ALA A 65 -34.89 27.24 -18.37
C ALA A 65 -36.31 27.05 -18.96
N ASN A 66 -37.30 26.91 -18.09
CA ASN A 66 -38.71 26.75 -18.43
C ASN A 66 -39.04 25.53 -19.30
N THR A 67 -38.15 24.53 -19.27
CA THR A 67 -38.34 23.25 -19.94
C THR A 67 -38.05 22.09 -18.95
N ASN A 68 -38.69 20.98 -19.16
CA ASN A 68 -38.40 19.79 -18.33
C ASN A 68 -37.16 19.10 -18.87
N VAL A 69 -36.05 19.15 -18.10
CA VAL A 69 -34.75 18.57 -18.47
C VAL A 69 -34.50 17.35 -17.60
N LYS A 70 -34.30 16.19 -18.22
CA LYS A 70 -33.89 14.97 -17.53
C LYS A 70 -32.39 14.96 -17.39
N ILE A 71 -31.90 14.78 -16.16
CA ILE A 71 -30.49 14.68 -15.83
C ILE A 71 -30.20 13.26 -15.33
N ILE A 72 -29.11 12.68 -15.84
CA ILE A 72 -28.63 11.34 -15.45
C ILE A 72 -27.29 11.53 -14.76
N PHE A 73 -27.19 11.03 -13.55
CA PHE A 73 -25.96 10.92 -12.77
C PHE A 73 -25.46 9.49 -12.90
N SER A 74 -24.31 9.29 -13.53
CA SER A 74 -23.75 7.96 -13.79
C SER A 74 -22.28 7.86 -13.39
N HIS A 75 -21.92 6.72 -12.81
CA HIS A 75 -20.55 6.39 -12.45
C HIS A 75 -20.35 4.87 -12.58
N VAL A 76 -19.15 4.43 -12.97
CA VAL A 76 -18.84 3.01 -13.30
C VAL A 76 -19.23 2.04 -12.16
N ASN A 77 -19.09 2.47 -10.91
CA ASN A 77 -19.31 1.62 -9.73
C ASN A 77 -20.63 1.89 -9.01
N TYR A 78 -21.53 2.71 -9.59
CA TYR A 78 -22.77 3.13 -8.92
C TYR A 78 -23.98 3.02 -9.85
N LYS A 79 -25.16 2.76 -9.29
CA LYS A 79 -26.43 2.80 -10.02
C LYS A 79 -26.71 4.21 -10.47
N ASN A 80 -27.15 4.34 -11.71
CA ASN A 80 -27.55 5.64 -12.23
C ASN A 80 -28.71 6.21 -11.43
N VAL A 81 -28.63 7.51 -11.14
CA VAL A 81 -29.72 8.28 -10.57
C VAL A 81 -30.24 9.21 -11.65
N GLU A 82 -31.55 9.21 -11.86
CA GLU A 82 -32.23 10.08 -12.83
C GLU A 82 -33.13 11.06 -12.08
N ALA A 83 -33.08 12.31 -12.47
CA ALA A 83 -33.94 13.36 -11.91
C ALA A 83 -34.35 14.34 -13.02
N SER A 84 -35.56 14.88 -12.92
CA SER A 84 -36.09 15.83 -13.89
C SER A 84 -36.29 17.18 -13.22
N PHE A 85 -35.87 18.25 -13.89
CA PHE A 85 -35.91 19.62 -13.38
C PHE A 85 -36.59 20.54 -14.37
N ASN A 86 -37.42 21.44 -13.86
CA ASN A 86 -38.03 22.55 -14.61
C ASN A 86 -37.77 23.85 -13.85
N LEU A 87 -36.68 24.52 -14.20
CA LEU A 87 -36.17 25.71 -13.51
C LEU A 87 -36.52 26.98 -14.28
N LYS A 88 -36.72 28.08 -13.57
CA LYS A 88 -36.97 29.36 -14.17
C LYS A 88 -35.65 29.99 -14.69
N ASN A 89 -35.81 30.97 -15.58
CA ASN A 89 -34.64 31.69 -16.11
C ASN A 89 -33.84 32.36 -15.00
N GLY A 90 -32.52 32.09 -14.97
CA GLY A 90 -31.59 32.60 -13.96
C GLY A 90 -31.66 31.89 -12.61
N GLU A 91 -32.51 30.88 -12.45
CA GLU A 91 -32.61 30.12 -11.21
C GLU A 91 -31.37 29.22 -10.99
N GLU A 92 -30.84 29.27 -9.77
CA GLU A 92 -29.82 28.32 -9.29
C GLU A 92 -30.51 27.35 -8.33
N PHE A 93 -30.46 26.08 -8.68
CA PHE A 93 -31.04 24.98 -7.88
C PHE A 93 -29.95 24.04 -7.38
N GLU A 94 -29.99 23.75 -6.09
CA GLU A 94 -29.05 22.80 -5.48
C GLU A 94 -29.70 21.44 -5.36
N PHE A 95 -29.01 20.41 -5.91
CA PHE A 95 -29.42 19.02 -5.83
C PHE A 95 -28.25 18.11 -5.50
N ASN A 96 -28.34 17.36 -4.41
CA ASN A 96 -27.30 16.51 -3.88
C ASN A 96 -27.73 15.04 -3.97
N PRO A 97 -27.56 14.37 -5.12
CA PRO A 97 -27.95 12.97 -5.29
C PRO A 97 -27.02 12.03 -4.53
N VAL A 98 -27.61 10.99 -3.96
CA VAL A 98 -26.87 9.88 -3.37
C VAL A 98 -26.91 8.71 -4.36
N LEU A 99 -25.74 8.33 -4.88
CA LEU A 99 -25.60 7.16 -5.75
C LEU A 99 -25.41 5.91 -4.91
N LYS A 100 -26.24 4.93 -5.15
CA LYS A 100 -26.09 3.59 -4.56
C LYS A 100 -25.06 2.82 -5.35
N SER A 101 -24.20 2.13 -4.65
CA SER A 101 -23.18 1.27 -5.25
C SER A 101 -23.82 0.33 -6.28
N ASN A 102 -23.30 0.35 -7.51
CA ASN A 102 -23.76 -0.58 -8.56
C ASN A 102 -23.08 -1.93 -8.37
N TYR A 103 -23.17 -2.48 -7.16
CA TYR A 103 -23.04 -3.91 -7.00
C TYR A 103 -24.36 -4.56 -7.44
N GLU A 104 -24.80 -4.34 -8.69
CA GLU A 104 -25.53 -5.39 -9.36
C GLU A 104 -24.53 -6.51 -9.55
N GLN A 105 -24.35 -7.27 -8.48
CA GLN A 105 -24.87 -8.60 -8.48
C GLN A 105 -25.11 -9.13 -9.91
N ILE A 106 -24.06 -9.68 -10.42
CA ILE A 106 -24.21 -11.03 -10.95
C ILE A 106 -24.72 -11.83 -9.76
N GLU A 107 -26.03 -11.98 -9.70
CA GLU A 107 -26.86 -12.31 -8.52
C GLU A 107 -26.57 -13.65 -7.85
N THR A 108 -25.56 -14.41 -8.32
CA THR A 108 -25.33 -15.77 -7.83
C THR A 108 -23.93 -16.00 -7.23
N VAL A 109 -22.95 -15.12 -7.42
CA VAL A 109 -21.57 -15.45 -7.03
C VAL A 109 -21.05 -14.59 -5.86
N ILE A 110 -21.52 -13.35 -5.68
CA ILE A 110 -20.91 -12.44 -4.69
C ILE A 110 -21.56 -12.55 -3.31
N ILE A 111 -22.86 -12.77 -3.18
CA ILE A 111 -23.51 -12.95 -1.86
C ILE A 111 -23.12 -14.30 -1.24
N THR A 112 -22.96 -15.33 -2.04
CA THR A 112 -22.42 -16.61 -1.56
C THR A 112 -20.92 -16.51 -1.23
N GLY A 113 -20.18 -15.69 -1.96
CA GLY A 113 -18.74 -15.51 -1.74
C GLY A 113 -18.40 -14.77 -0.43
N SER A 114 -19.10 -13.68 -0.08
CA SER A 114 -18.84 -12.96 1.17
C SER A 114 -19.28 -13.76 2.40
N LYS A 115 -20.48 -14.37 2.38
CA LYS A 115 -20.90 -15.28 3.45
C LYS A 115 -20.01 -16.52 3.55
N ARG A 116 -19.55 -17.07 2.41
CA ARG A 116 -18.62 -18.20 2.41
C ARG A 116 -17.27 -17.80 2.96
N LYS A 117 -16.75 -16.62 2.62
CA LYS A 117 -15.50 -16.08 3.19
C LYS A 117 -15.62 -15.92 4.71
N GLU A 118 -16.73 -15.36 5.21
CA GLU A 118 -16.97 -15.22 6.65
C GLU A 118 -17.05 -16.58 7.36
N LEU A 119 -17.72 -17.56 6.74
CA LEU A 119 -17.81 -18.93 7.27
C LEU A 119 -16.46 -19.66 7.27
N GLU A 120 -15.58 -19.34 6.32
CA GLU A 120 -14.24 -19.93 6.22
C GLU A 120 -13.21 -19.17 7.07
N GLY A 121 -13.59 -18.18 7.85
CA GLY A 121 -12.70 -17.40 8.71
C GLY A 121 -11.74 -16.48 7.92
N ILE A 122 -12.11 -16.13 6.69
CA ILE A 122 -11.34 -15.21 5.84
C ILE A 122 -11.66 -13.76 6.22
N THR A 123 -10.66 -13.01 6.60
CA THR A 123 -10.76 -11.57 6.84
C THR A 123 -10.29 -10.82 5.59
N THR A 124 -11.22 -10.17 4.89
CA THR A 124 -10.89 -9.29 3.77
C THR A 124 -10.57 -7.91 4.29
N ILE A 125 -9.42 -7.37 3.91
CA ILE A 125 -8.90 -6.10 4.39
C ILE A 125 -8.82 -5.10 3.24
N SER A 126 -9.40 -3.92 3.46
CA SER A 126 -9.35 -2.84 2.46
C SER A 126 -7.96 -2.22 2.35
N PRO A 127 -7.38 -2.11 1.14
CA PRO A 127 -6.07 -1.49 0.93
C PRO A 127 -5.99 -0.01 1.35
N GLN A 128 -7.12 0.69 1.37
CA GLN A 128 -7.16 2.08 1.82
C GLN A 128 -6.72 2.22 3.28
N ILE A 129 -6.98 1.21 4.10
CA ILE A 129 -6.56 1.18 5.50
C ILE A 129 -5.02 1.11 5.61
N ILE A 130 -4.33 0.42 4.68
CA ILE A 130 -2.86 0.32 4.68
C ILE A 130 -2.20 1.70 4.65
N ARG A 131 -2.77 2.63 3.89
CA ARG A 131 -2.27 4.02 3.76
C ARG A 131 -2.56 4.88 4.99
N THR A 132 -3.56 4.52 5.80
CA THR A 132 -3.95 5.27 7.00
C THR A 132 -3.22 4.81 8.25
N ILE A 133 -2.76 3.55 8.29
CA ILE A 133 -1.98 3.03 9.40
C ILE A 133 -0.56 3.58 9.32
N LYS A 134 -0.26 4.53 10.19
CA LYS A 134 1.07 5.08 10.36
C LYS A 134 1.86 4.17 11.30
N GLY A 135 3.05 3.76 10.88
CA GLY A 135 3.94 2.93 11.68
C GLY A 135 5.39 3.11 11.24
N ALA A 136 6.30 2.55 12.01
CA ALA A 136 7.73 2.57 11.74
C ALA A 136 8.07 1.90 10.40
N GLN A 137 7.26 0.93 9.98
CA GLN A 137 7.33 0.32 8.64
C GLN A 137 5.97 0.40 7.96
N PRO A 138 5.84 1.09 6.82
CA PRO A 138 4.65 1.00 5.99
C PRO A 138 4.64 -0.36 5.29
N GLY A 139 3.59 -1.14 5.47
CA GLY A 139 3.46 -2.45 4.84
C GLY A 139 2.17 -3.15 5.22
N VAL A 140 1.88 -4.21 4.52
CA VAL A 140 0.71 -5.07 4.74
C VAL A 140 0.78 -5.71 6.13
N GLU A 141 1.98 -6.04 6.59
CA GLU A 141 2.22 -6.68 7.88
C GLU A 141 1.79 -5.81 9.06
N ASN A 142 1.94 -4.48 8.96
CA ASN A 142 1.44 -3.57 10.00
C ASN A 142 -0.08 -3.64 10.17
N LEU A 143 -0.78 -3.92 9.07
CA LEU A 143 -2.22 -4.11 9.13
C LEU A 143 -2.56 -5.45 9.77
N LEU A 144 -1.80 -6.51 9.48
CA LEU A 144 -2.00 -7.83 10.09
C LEU A 144 -1.83 -7.80 11.60
N LYS A 145 -0.96 -6.90 12.14
CA LYS A 145 -0.77 -6.69 13.59
C LYS A 145 -2.07 -6.34 14.33
N THR A 146 -3.02 -5.73 13.64
CA THR A 146 -4.31 -5.34 14.23
C THR A 146 -5.30 -6.49 14.33
N LEU A 147 -4.98 -7.63 13.71
CA LEU A 147 -5.88 -8.79 13.68
C LEU A 147 -5.70 -9.69 14.90
N PRO A 148 -6.78 -10.29 15.40
CA PRO A 148 -6.71 -11.21 16.51
C PRO A 148 -5.82 -12.42 16.23
N GLY A 149 -4.93 -12.77 17.16
CA GLY A 149 -4.05 -13.94 17.05
C GLY A 149 -2.80 -13.72 16.21
N VAL A 150 -2.56 -12.51 15.70
CA VAL A 150 -1.30 -12.13 15.04
C VAL A 150 -0.38 -11.46 16.05
N ASN A 151 0.84 -11.93 16.14
CA ASN A 151 1.88 -11.40 17.02
C ASN A 151 3.14 -11.05 16.22
N ILE A 152 3.88 -10.06 16.70
CA ILE A 152 5.13 -9.59 16.09
C ILE A 152 6.15 -9.37 17.19
N SER A 153 7.35 -9.86 16.96
CA SER A 153 8.45 -9.74 17.91
C SER A 153 9.12 -8.37 17.90
N ASN A 154 9.08 -7.66 16.77
CA ASN A 154 9.75 -6.37 16.58
C ASN A 154 8.93 -5.46 15.66
N GLU A 155 8.76 -4.19 16.03
CA GLU A 155 8.04 -3.19 15.22
C GLU A 155 8.67 -2.92 13.85
N LEU A 156 9.97 -3.15 13.73
CA LEU A 156 10.74 -2.94 12.50
C LEU A 156 10.85 -4.20 11.64
N SER A 157 10.31 -5.33 12.13
CA SER A 157 10.27 -6.60 11.40
C SER A 157 9.03 -6.69 10.51
N THR A 158 9.18 -7.32 9.36
CA THR A 158 8.08 -7.72 8.48
C THR A 158 7.54 -9.10 8.84
N GLN A 159 8.24 -9.83 9.70
CA GLN A 159 7.83 -11.15 10.17
C GLN A 159 6.64 -11.04 11.14
N TYR A 160 5.73 -11.98 11.02
CA TYR A 160 4.60 -12.11 11.93
C TYR A 160 4.34 -13.58 12.26
N ALA A 161 3.89 -13.84 13.46
CA ALA A 161 3.49 -15.15 13.96
C ALA A 161 1.97 -15.19 14.15
N VAL A 162 1.34 -16.31 13.82
CA VAL A 162 -0.12 -16.44 13.91
C VAL A 162 -0.46 -17.62 14.79
N ARG A 163 -1.30 -17.37 15.81
CA ARG A 163 -1.82 -18.38 16.73
C ARG A 163 -0.74 -19.28 17.37
N GLY A 164 0.41 -18.72 17.66
CA GLY A 164 1.53 -19.44 18.27
C GLY A 164 2.43 -20.21 17.30
N GLY A 165 2.16 -20.15 16.00
CA GLY A 165 3.08 -20.65 14.98
C GLY A 165 4.24 -19.69 14.73
N ASN A 166 5.23 -20.15 13.98
CA ASN A 166 6.40 -19.36 13.64
C ASN A 166 6.15 -18.56 12.34
N PHE A 167 7.00 -17.55 12.05
CA PHE A 167 6.86 -16.72 10.86
C PHE A 167 7.00 -17.50 9.54
N ASP A 168 7.77 -18.57 9.50
CA ASP A 168 7.98 -19.43 8.34
C ASP A 168 6.83 -20.41 8.08
N GLU A 169 5.84 -20.47 8.98
CA GLU A 169 4.61 -21.25 8.83
C GLU A 169 3.48 -20.49 8.14
N ASN A 170 3.73 -19.27 7.66
CA ASN A 170 2.78 -18.45 6.95
C ASN A 170 2.96 -18.57 5.43
N LEU A 171 1.85 -18.69 4.70
CA LEU A 171 1.80 -18.63 3.24
C LEU A 171 1.51 -17.22 2.77
N VAL A 172 2.22 -16.79 1.75
CA VAL A 172 1.96 -15.51 1.06
C VAL A 172 1.75 -15.78 -0.42
N TYR A 173 0.60 -15.36 -0.93
CA TYR A 173 0.26 -15.43 -2.34
C TYR A 173 0.08 -14.02 -2.91
N VAL A 174 0.56 -13.81 -4.13
CA VAL A 174 0.29 -12.60 -4.90
C VAL A 174 -0.28 -13.01 -6.26
N ASN A 175 -1.53 -12.62 -6.53
CA ASN A 175 -2.25 -12.98 -7.77
C ASN A 175 -2.25 -14.50 -8.04
N GLU A 176 -2.51 -15.30 -6.99
CA GLU A 176 -2.48 -16.78 -6.98
C GLU A 176 -1.09 -17.41 -7.14
N ILE A 177 -0.02 -16.62 -7.19
CA ILE A 177 1.36 -17.09 -7.26
C ILE A 177 1.91 -17.14 -5.84
N GLU A 178 2.37 -18.30 -5.40
CA GLU A 178 3.05 -18.45 -4.11
C GLU A 178 4.38 -17.71 -4.13
N VAL A 179 4.61 -16.90 -3.11
CA VAL A 179 5.87 -16.21 -2.89
C VAL A 179 6.74 -17.07 -1.98
N TYR A 180 7.72 -17.72 -2.56
CA TYR A 180 8.70 -18.47 -1.79
C TYR A 180 9.60 -17.52 -0.99
N ARG A 181 9.77 -17.81 0.31
CA ARG A 181 10.56 -16.99 1.25
C ARG A 181 10.17 -15.48 1.22
N PRO A 182 8.93 -15.11 1.59
CA PRO A 182 8.49 -13.73 1.61
C PRO A 182 9.21 -12.88 2.67
N PHE A 183 9.92 -13.51 3.60
CA PHE A 183 10.70 -12.90 4.67
C PHE A 183 12.17 -13.30 4.55
N LEU A 184 13.07 -12.40 4.95
CA LEU A 184 14.49 -12.74 5.07
C LEU A 184 14.72 -13.74 6.20
N VAL A 185 15.73 -14.60 6.07
CA VAL A 185 15.98 -15.73 6.96
C VAL A 185 16.50 -15.30 8.33
N ARG A 186 17.15 -14.14 8.42
CA ARG A 186 17.76 -13.66 9.65
C ARG A 186 16.71 -13.01 10.56
N SER A 187 16.27 -13.76 11.56
CA SER A 187 15.31 -13.27 12.56
C SER A 187 15.97 -12.34 13.58
N GLY A 188 15.19 -11.35 14.05
CA GLY A 188 15.58 -10.47 15.15
C GLY A 188 16.27 -9.17 14.75
N GLN A 189 16.60 -8.99 13.48
CA GLN A 189 17.03 -7.73 12.89
C GLN A 189 15.92 -7.17 11.99
N GLN A 190 16.12 -6.00 11.42
CA GLN A 190 15.16 -5.41 10.50
C GLN A 190 15.23 -6.16 9.17
N GLU A 191 14.19 -6.90 8.81
CA GLU A 191 14.17 -7.76 7.63
C GLU A 191 13.88 -7.02 6.31
N GLY A 192 13.87 -5.71 6.33
CA GLY A 192 13.75 -4.91 5.12
C GLY A 192 12.32 -4.59 4.70
N LEU A 193 12.15 -4.41 3.40
CA LEU A 193 10.83 -4.20 2.81
C LEU A 193 10.10 -5.56 2.70
N SER A 194 8.81 -5.55 3.01
CA SER A 194 7.93 -6.67 2.67
C SER A 194 8.04 -7.00 1.19
N PHE A 195 7.96 -8.28 0.82
CA PHE A 195 7.79 -8.66 -0.59
C PHE A 195 6.60 -7.94 -1.20
N VAL A 196 5.51 -7.79 -0.45
CA VAL A 196 4.30 -7.15 -0.91
C VAL A 196 4.49 -5.65 -1.04
N ASN A 197 4.37 -5.13 -2.25
CA ASN A 197 4.31 -3.69 -2.46
C ASN A 197 2.88 -3.20 -2.20
N SER A 198 2.66 -2.54 -1.07
CA SER A 198 1.35 -2.04 -0.64
C SER A 198 0.70 -1.09 -1.64
N ASP A 199 1.51 -0.34 -2.41
CA ASP A 199 1.01 0.61 -3.41
C ASP A 199 0.41 -0.09 -4.64
N MET A 200 0.73 -1.37 -4.85
CA MET A 200 0.20 -2.19 -5.93
C MET A 200 -1.05 -3.00 -5.52
N VAL A 201 -1.38 -3.07 -4.23
CA VAL A 201 -2.46 -3.93 -3.70
C VAL A 201 -3.84 -3.40 -4.03
N GLN A 202 -4.72 -4.27 -4.53
CA GLN A 202 -6.14 -4.04 -4.72
C GLN A 202 -6.99 -4.70 -3.63
N ASN A 203 -6.66 -5.93 -3.25
CA ASN A 203 -7.37 -6.69 -2.23
C ASN A 203 -6.40 -7.54 -1.42
N LEU A 204 -6.75 -7.78 -0.17
CA LEU A 204 -5.99 -8.59 0.76
C LEU A 204 -6.95 -9.45 1.57
N ASP A 205 -6.81 -10.76 1.42
CA ASP A 205 -7.55 -11.75 2.17
C ASP A 205 -6.59 -12.46 3.13
N PHE A 206 -6.91 -12.43 4.41
CA PHE A 206 -6.12 -13.07 5.46
C PHE A 206 -6.93 -14.18 6.15
N THR A 207 -6.31 -15.32 6.34
CA THR A 207 -6.91 -16.46 7.05
C THR A 207 -5.94 -16.99 8.10
N ALA A 208 -6.38 -17.02 9.35
CA ALA A 208 -5.62 -17.54 10.48
C ALA A 208 -6.06 -18.98 10.80
N GLY A 209 -5.41 -19.96 10.19
CA GLY A 209 -5.77 -21.38 10.32
C GLY A 209 -7.08 -21.75 9.61
N GLY A 210 -7.33 -23.03 9.36
CA GLY A 210 -8.56 -23.48 8.72
C GLY A 210 -8.79 -22.99 7.29
N PHE A 211 -7.71 -22.74 6.55
CA PHE A 211 -7.75 -22.25 5.18
C PHE A 211 -8.16 -23.33 4.17
N GLN A 212 -8.56 -22.88 2.99
CA GLN A 212 -9.04 -23.74 1.90
C GLN A 212 -7.99 -24.76 1.46
N ALA A 213 -8.44 -25.93 0.99
CA ALA A 213 -7.58 -27.04 0.55
C ALA A 213 -6.62 -26.69 -0.61
N LYS A 214 -6.85 -25.58 -1.33
CA LYS A 214 -5.93 -25.09 -2.38
C LYS A 214 -4.59 -24.58 -1.82
N TYR A 215 -4.54 -24.25 -0.53
CA TYR A 215 -3.34 -23.83 0.16
C TYR A 215 -2.77 -25.00 0.96
N GLY A 216 -1.54 -25.37 0.67
CA GLY A 216 -0.83 -26.48 1.32
C GLY A 216 0.45 -26.06 2.04
N ASP A 217 1.14 -27.01 2.64
CA ASP A 217 2.51 -26.93 3.17
C ASP A 217 2.76 -26.07 4.42
N LYS A 218 1.84 -25.21 4.83
CA LYS A 218 2.00 -24.32 5.99
C LYS A 218 0.82 -24.48 6.95
N LEU A 219 1.05 -24.15 8.23
CA LEU A 219 0.12 -24.50 9.30
C LEU A 219 -0.58 -23.28 9.95
N SER A 220 0.03 -22.08 9.86
CA SER A 220 -0.41 -20.97 10.69
C SER A 220 -1.37 -20.03 9.98
N SER A 221 -1.01 -19.52 8.82
CA SER A 221 -1.88 -18.58 8.09
C SER A 221 -1.66 -18.55 6.59
N VAL A 222 -2.64 -17.97 5.91
CA VAL A 222 -2.55 -17.62 4.47
C VAL A 222 -2.85 -16.14 4.30
N LEU A 223 -1.97 -15.46 3.59
CA LEU A 223 -2.13 -14.10 3.12
C LEU A 223 -2.24 -14.13 1.60
N ASP A 224 -3.45 -13.94 1.07
CA ASP A 224 -3.74 -13.93 -0.37
C ASP A 224 -3.98 -12.51 -0.85
N ILE A 225 -3.11 -12.04 -1.73
CA ILE A 225 -3.04 -10.66 -2.17
C ILE A 225 -3.34 -10.57 -3.65
N THR A 226 -4.19 -9.63 -4.00
CA THR A 226 -4.48 -9.30 -5.39
C THR A 226 -3.94 -7.92 -5.70
N TYR A 227 -3.06 -7.81 -6.69
CA TYR A 227 -2.59 -6.53 -7.21
C TYR A 227 -3.60 -5.92 -8.17
N ARG A 228 -3.56 -4.59 -8.28
CA ARG A 228 -4.46 -3.84 -9.15
C ARG A 228 -4.33 -4.28 -10.61
N ALA A 229 -5.45 -4.33 -11.30
CA ALA A 229 -5.48 -4.40 -12.76
C ALA A 229 -5.57 -2.96 -13.31
N PRO A 230 -4.54 -2.45 -14.01
CA PRO A 230 -4.57 -1.13 -14.59
C PRO A 230 -5.71 -0.95 -15.58
N ILE A 231 -6.45 0.15 -15.47
CA ILE A 231 -7.53 0.53 -16.40
C ILE A 231 -7.22 1.79 -17.18
N LYS A 232 -6.23 2.56 -16.73
CA LYS A 232 -5.73 3.79 -17.37
C LYS A 232 -4.25 3.97 -17.06
N PHE A 233 -3.61 4.91 -17.71
CA PHE A 233 -2.27 5.35 -17.32
C PHE A 233 -2.36 6.12 -16.00
N GLY A 234 -1.48 5.80 -15.06
CA GLY A 234 -1.38 6.46 -13.77
C GLY A 234 0.04 6.36 -13.23
N VAL A 235 0.43 7.36 -12.46
CA VAL A 235 1.69 7.37 -11.69
C VAL A 235 1.40 7.91 -10.31
N GLN A 236 1.92 7.24 -9.31
CA GLN A 236 1.85 7.65 -7.91
C GLN A 236 3.28 7.69 -7.35
N ALA A 237 3.61 8.74 -6.61
CA ALA A 237 4.87 8.85 -5.89
C ALA A 237 4.60 9.21 -4.42
N ASP A 238 5.27 8.51 -3.51
CA ASP A 238 5.23 8.78 -2.09
C ASP A 238 6.66 9.03 -1.61
N LEU A 239 6.85 10.11 -0.85
CA LEU A 239 8.14 10.52 -0.32
C LEU A 239 8.05 10.72 1.20
N SER A 240 9.06 10.25 1.91
CA SER A 240 9.21 10.40 3.36
C SER A 240 10.67 10.66 3.72
N LEU A 241 10.93 11.00 4.98
CA LEU A 241 12.31 11.16 5.49
C LEU A 241 13.11 9.85 5.45
N LEU A 242 12.44 8.70 5.44
CA LEU A 242 13.07 7.37 5.44
C LEU A 242 13.18 6.77 4.04
N GLY A 243 12.70 7.45 2.99
CA GLY A 243 12.73 6.92 1.63
C GLY A 243 11.52 7.31 0.81
N GLY A 244 11.24 6.54 -0.24
CA GLY A 244 10.10 6.82 -1.11
C GLY A 244 9.72 5.63 -1.96
N SER A 245 8.56 5.75 -2.59
CA SER A 245 8.05 4.81 -3.58
C SER A 245 7.55 5.53 -4.84
N LEU A 246 7.62 4.83 -5.95
CA LEU A 246 7.06 5.25 -7.23
C LEU A 246 6.33 4.07 -7.84
N THR A 247 5.04 4.23 -8.09
CA THR A 247 4.23 3.20 -8.76
C THR A 247 3.67 3.76 -10.06
N ALA A 248 3.88 3.05 -11.15
CA ALA A 248 3.35 3.38 -12.46
C ALA A 248 2.44 2.27 -12.97
N GLU A 249 1.33 2.64 -13.55
CA GLU A 249 0.37 1.71 -14.15
C GLU A 249 -0.02 2.15 -15.56
N SER A 250 -0.25 1.19 -16.43
CA SER A 250 -0.62 1.44 -17.81
C SER A 250 -1.42 0.30 -18.39
N VAL A 251 -2.26 0.63 -19.37
CA VAL A 251 -3.01 -0.34 -20.17
C VAL A 251 -2.95 0.07 -21.63
N SER A 252 -2.85 -0.90 -22.53
CA SER A 252 -2.88 -0.65 -23.96
C SER A 252 -4.29 -0.21 -24.42
N LYS A 253 -4.37 0.50 -25.55
CA LYS A 253 -5.63 1.00 -26.10
C LYS A 253 -6.65 -0.11 -26.40
N ASP A 254 -6.17 -1.29 -26.76
CA ASP A 254 -6.98 -2.49 -27.00
C ASP A 254 -7.26 -3.32 -25.72
N SER A 255 -6.81 -2.84 -24.55
CA SER A 255 -6.94 -3.49 -23.26
C SER A 255 -6.37 -4.92 -23.20
N LYS A 256 -5.48 -5.28 -24.13
CA LYS A 256 -4.83 -6.60 -24.15
C LYS A 256 -3.62 -6.66 -23.24
N PHE A 257 -2.84 -5.59 -23.17
CA PHE A 257 -1.65 -5.51 -22.31
C PHE A 257 -1.89 -4.56 -21.15
N SER A 258 -1.54 -4.98 -19.94
CA SER A 258 -1.47 -4.10 -18.80
C SER A 258 -0.14 -4.29 -18.06
N ALA A 259 0.36 -3.20 -17.50
CA ALA A 259 1.60 -3.15 -16.74
C ALA A 259 1.40 -2.36 -15.44
N LEU A 260 1.83 -2.92 -14.34
CA LEU A 260 1.91 -2.30 -13.04
C LEU A 260 3.34 -2.48 -12.52
N ILE A 261 4.04 -1.37 -12.26
CA ILE A 261 5.45 -1.36 -11.86
C ILE A 261 5.58 -0.52 -10.61
N GLY A 262 6.24 -1.05 -9.59
CA GLY A 262 6.53 -0.37 -8.34
C GLY A 262 8.04 -0.34 -8.07
N LEU A 263 8.54 0.80 -7.68
CA LEU A 263 9.91 1.02 -7.19
C LEU A 263 9.82 1.46 -5.73
N ARG A 264 10.65 0.91 -4.85
CA ARG A 264 10.73 1.35 -3.47
C ARG A 264 12.19 1.50 -3.04
N TYR A 265 12.44 2.52 -2.25
CA TYR A 265 13.71 2.71 -1.54
C TYR A 265 13.42 3.11 -0.11
N ARG A 266 14.19 2.56 0.83
CA ARG A 266 14.07 2.89 2.24
C ARG A 266 15.41 2.83 2.94
N ASP A 267 15.67 3.81 3.79
CA ASP A 267 16.82 3.88 4.69
C ASP A 267 16.29 4.04 6.13
N ASN A 268 16.38 3.00 6.92
CA ASN A 268 15.93 3.00 8.30
C ASN A 268 17.00 3.49 9.30
N SER A 269 18.16 3.94 8.84
CA SER A 269 19.27 4.38 9.71
C SER A 269 18.83 5.48 10.69
N LEU A 270 18.11 6.49 10.19
CA LEU A 270 17.59 7.57 11.03
C LEU A 270 16.61 7.09 12.12
N LEU A 271 15.81 6.06 11.81
CA LEU A 271 14.86 5.51 12.77
C LEU A 271 15.58 4.71 13.86
N VAL A 272 16.63 3.97 13.50
CA VAL A 272 17.45 3.23 14.46
C VAL A 272 18.25 4.19 15.35
N GLU A 273 18.86 5.22 14.78
CA GLU A 273 19.61 6.22 15.51
C GLU A 273 18.73 7.07 16.46
N SER A 274 17.44 7.25 16.13
CA SER A 274 16.50 7.98 17.00
C SER A 274 16.05 7.18 18.22
N LYS A 275 16.22 5.85 18.22
CA LYS A 275 16.00 5.03 19.40
C LYS A 275 17.29 5.07 20.25
N GLU A 276 17.17 5.21 21.55
CA GLU A 276 18.29 5.17 22.49
C GLU A 276 18.94 3.76 22.52
N THR A 277 19.22 3.21 21.35
CA THR A 277 19.91 1.93 21.22
C THR A 277 21.39 2.23 21.05
N GLN A 278 22.23 1.65 21.89
CA GLN A 278 23.69 1.77 21.78
C GLN A 278 24.23 0.92 20.61
N THR A 279 23.66 1.08 19.43
CA THR A 279 24.04 0.33 18.23
C THR A 279 24.04 1.25 17.02
N ASN A 280 25.11 1.21 16.23
CA ASN A 280 25.16 1.86 14.93
C ASN A 280 24.78 0.84 13.86
N PHE A 281 23.48 0.72 13.61
CA PHE A 281 22.91 -0.20 12.64
C PHE A 281 22.25 0.56 11.49
N ARG A 282 22.64 0.30 10.26
CA ARG A 282 22.21 1.05 9.07
C ARG A 282 21.59 0.15 8.01
N PRO A 283 20.31 -0.18 8.15
CA PRO A 283 19.59 -0.98 7.18
C PRO A 283 19.08 -0.12 6.01
N LYS A 284 19.39 -0.56 4.78
CA LYS A 284 18.96 0.07 3.53
C LYS A 284 18.33 -0.96 2.61
N PHE A 285 17.25 -0.58 1.98
CA PHE A 285 16.44 -1.46 1.15
C PHE A 285 16.04 -0.79 -0.15
N ALA A 286 16.11 -1.53 -1.24
CA ALA A 286 15.60 -1.11 -2.52
C ALA A 286 14.97 -2.29 -3.26
N ASP A 287 13.84 -2.09 -3.91
CA ASP A 287 13.27 -3.08 -4.81
C ASP A 287 12.59 -2.47 -6.03
N ILE A 288 12.49 -3.30 -7.05
CA ILE A 288 11.61 -3.10 -8.19
C ILE A 288 10.70 -4.30 -8.34
N GLN A 289 9.41 -4.07 -8.43
CA GLN A 289 8.42 -5.09 -8.64
C GLN A 289 7.56 -4.79 -9.85
N THR A 290 7.25 -5.82 -10.63
CA THR A 290 6.45 -5.69 -11.85
C THR A 290 5.36 -6.75 -11.88
N TYR A 291 4.15 -6.33 -12.28
CA TYR A 291 3.08 -7.24 -12.62
C TYR A 291 2.54 -6.91 -14.01
N LEU A 292 2.78 -7.79 -14.95
CA LEU A 292 2.41 -7.63 -16.34
C LEU A 292 1.34 -8.65 -16.70
N THR A 293 0.34 -8.24 -17.49
CA THR A 293 -0.66 -9.17 -18.02
C THR A 293 -0.83 -8.97 -19.51
N TYR A 294 -0.98 -10.06 -20.24
CA TYR A 294 -1.25 -10.04 -21.68
C TYR A 294 -2.38 -11.02 -22.03
N LYS A 295 -3.41 -10.50 -22.69
CA LYS A 295 -4.52 -11.28 -23.23
C LYS A 295 -4.23 -11.63 -24.69
N PHE A 296 -3.71 -12.84 -24.92
CA PHE A 296 -3.46 -13.32 -26.30
C PHE A 296 -4.77 -13.50 -27.07
N THR A 297 -5.73 -14.11 -26.40
CA THR A 297 -7.11 -14.30 -26.89
C THR A 297 -8.05 -14.14 -25.71
N ASP A 298 -9.37 -14.12 -25.95
CA ASP A 298 -10.39 -14.11 -24.89
C ASP A 298 -10.29 -15.36 -23.99
N LYS A 299 -9.71 -16.44 -24.51
CA LYS A 299 -9.55 -17.71 -23.79
C LYS A 299 -8.18 -17.90 -23.17
N PHE A 300 -7.14 -17.18 -23.59
CA PHE A 300 -5.79 -17.38 -23.08
C PHE A 300 -5.14 -16.08 -22.59
N HIS A 301 -4.88 -16.04 -21.30
CA HIS A 301 -4.21 -14.92 -20.64
C HIS A 301 -2.89 -15.38 -20.02
N LEU A 302 -1.85 -14.56 -20.17
CA LEU A 302 -0.55 -14.76 -19.53
C LEU A 302 -0.27 -13.59 -18.58
N SER A 303 0.19 -13.91 -17.38
CA SER A 303 0.64 -12.93 -16.39
C SER A 303 2.07 -13.21 -15.96
N PHE A 304 2.82 -12.16 -15.68
CA PHE A 304 4.18 -12.22 -15.15
C PHE A 304 4.29 -11.37 -13.89
N LEU A 305 4.80 -11.96 -12.82
CA LEU A 305 5.16 -11.28 -11.57
C LEU A 305 6.67 -11.36 -11.41
N GLY A 306 7.34 -10.20 -11.35
CA GLY A 306 8.77 -10.10 -11.16
C GLY A 306 9.11 -9.24 -9.94
N ASN A 307 10.17 -9.62 -9.22
CA ASN A 307 10.74 -8.82 -8.13
C ASN A 307 12.26 -8.90 -8.15
N LEU A 308 12.92 -7.75 -8.06
CA LEU A 308 14.35 -7.62 -7.80
C LEU A 308 14.51 -6.79 -6.54
N ALA A 309 15.19 -7.32 -5.52
CA ALA A 309 15.36 -6.63 -4.25
C ALA A 309 16.82 -6.67 -3.80
N ILE A 310 17.26 -5.59 -3.15
CA ILE A 310 18.55 -5.45 -2.51
C ILE A 310 18.30 -4.96 -1.09
N ASN A 311 18.88 -5.69 -0.13
CA ASN A 311 18.83 -5.35 1.28
C ASN A 311 20.26 -5.33 1.80
N ASP A 312 20.74 -4.16 2.22
CA ASP A 312 22.08 -3.96 2.75
C ASP A 312 22.01 -3.55 4.22
N TYR A 313 22.84 -4.18 5.02
CA TYR A 313 22.95 -3.93 6.44
C TYR A 313 24.41 -3.62 6.79
N ASN A 314 24.65 -2.51 7.47
CA ASN A 314 25.93 -2.22 8.08
C ASN A 314 25.72 -2.12 9.60
N TYR A 315 26.48 -2.89 10.34
CA TYR A 315 26.47 -2.89 11.80
C TYR A 315 27.87 -2.58 12.33
N GLN A 316 27.93 -1.58 13.21
CA GLN A 316 29.15 -1.22 13.93
C GLN A 316 28.85 -1.28 15.44
N PRO A 317 29.36 -2.29 16.14
CA PRO A 317 29.14 -2.40 17.57
C PRO A 317 29.79 -1.21 18.30
N GLN A 318 29.08 -0.68 19.29
CA GLN A 318 29.57 0.43 20.11
C GLN A 318 30.09 -0.10 21.45
N THR A 319 31.09 0.61 21.99
CA THR A 319 31.58 0.36 23.33
C THR A 319 30.44 0.44 24.36
N ARG A 320 30.38 -0.54 25.25
CA ARG A 320 29.33 -0.65 26.27
C ARG A 320 29.95 -0.79 27.64
N GLN A 321 29.33 -0.11 28.60
CA GLN A 321 29.54 -0.31 30.02
C GLN A 321 28.28 -0.91 30.65
N THR A 322 28.46 -1.97 31.43
CA THR A 322 27.37 -2.59 32.20
C THR A 322 27.82 -2.69 33.64
N ASN A 323 27.09 -2.05 34.53
CA ASN A 323 27.36 -2.07 35.96
C ASN A 323 26.54 -3.18 36.61
N PHE A 324 27.15 -3.94 37.52
CA PHE A 324 26.54 -5.04 38.26
C PHE A 324 27.23 -5.16 39.65
N GLY A 325 26.78 -6.08 40.49
CA GLY A 325 27.29 -6.27 41.84
C GLY A 325 26.36 -5.68 42.89
N THR A 326 26.92 -5.31 44.04
CA THR A 326 26.18 -4.71 45.15
C THR A 326 26.47 -3.21 45.25
N LEU A 327 25.66 -2.50 46.01
CA LEU A 327 25.89 -1.07 46.29
C LEU A 327 27.22 -0.80 47.01
N GLN A 328 27.74 -1.81 47.75
CA GLN A 328 29.03 -1.70 48.43
C GLN A 328 30.21 -2.09 47.57
N ASN A 329 29.98 -2.96 46.57
CA ASN A 329 31.00 -3.41 45.61
C ASN A 329 30.42 -3.40 44.20
N PRO A 330 30.22 -2.24 43.60
CA PRO A 330 29.77 -2.13 42.23
C PRO A 330 30.96 -2.43 41.28
N ILE A 331 30.70 -3.32 40.33
CA ILE A 331 31.68 -3.72 39.32
C ILE A 331 31.12 -3.31 37.95
N ALA A 332 31.95 -2.85 37.06
CA ALA A 332 31.62 -2.58 35.69
C ALA A 332 32.34 -3.53 34.75
N LEU A 333 31.60 -4.04 33.79
CA LEU A 333 32.10 -4.66 32.57
C LEU A 333 32.13 -3.62 31.48
N LEU A 334 33.30 -3.24 31.01
CA LEU A 334 33.49 -2.34 29.87
C LEU A 334 33.94 -3.19 28.67
N VAL A 335 33.15 -3.13 27.59
CA VAL A 335 33.44 -3.85 26.35
C VAL A 335 33.75 -2.83 25.26
N PHE A 336 34.97 -2.82 24.81
CA PHE A 336 35.44 -2.01 23.69
C PHE A 336 35.28 -2.84 22.40
N TYR A 337 34.53 -2.31 21.45
CA TYR A 337 34.37 -2.93 20.14
C TYR A 337 35.12 -2.15 19.05
N GLN A 338 35.69 -2.87 18.10
CA GLN A 338 36.24 -2.36 16.86
C GLN A 338 35.79 -3.23 15.71
N GLY A 339 35.65 -2.63 14.52
CA GLY A 339 35.25 -3.34 13.32
C GLY A 339 33.79 -3.16 12.96
N GLN A 340 33.32 -4.00 12.03
CA GLN A 340 31.99 -3.89 11.46
C GLN A 340 31.50 -5.23 10.91
N GLU A 341 30.20 -5.30 10.69
CA GLU A 341 29.50 -6.36 9.97
C GLU A 341 28.78 -5.74 8.77
N ASN A 342 28.91 -6.36 7.61
CA ASN A 342 28.25 -5.93 6.37
C ASN A 342 27.55 -7.13 5.76
N ASP A 343 26.24 -7.06 5.72
CA ASP A 343 25.40 -8.09 5.14
C ASP A 343 24.67 -7.52 3.91
N SER A 344 24.63 -8.31 2.84
CA SER A 344 23.94 -7.94 1.60
C SER A 344 23.13 -9.13 1.08
N TYR A 345 21.87 -8.89 0.81
CA TYR A 345 20.93 -9.87 0.28
C TYR A 345 20.35 -9.35 -1.04
N LYS A 346 20.62 -10.07 -2.13
CA LYS A 346 20.11 -9.75 -3.47
C LYS A 346 19.14 -10.84 -3.89
N THR A 347 17.88 -10.50 -4.05
CA THR A 347 16.80 -11.42 -4.39
C THR A 347 16.31 -11.19 -5.81
N TYR A 348 16.15 -12.26 -6.55
CA TYR A 348 15.59 -12.31 -7.89
C TYR A 348 14.42 -13.28 -7.90
N PHE A 349 13.24 -12.80 -8.18
CA PHE A 349 12.04 -13.61 -8.28
C PHE A 349 11.34 -13.33 -9.60
N GLY A 350 10.89 -14.39 -10.26
CA GLY A 350 10.10 -14.30 -11.47
C GLY A 350 9.09 -15.44 -11.53
N ALA A 351 7.85 -15.12 -11.87
CA ALA A 351 6.80 -16.12 -12.00
C ALA A 351 5.86 -15.81 -13.16
N PHE A 352 5.50 -16.85 -13.90
CA PHE A 352 4.49 -16.82 -14.95
C PHE A 352 3.23 -17.57 -14.52
N LYS A 353 2.08 -17.01 -14.86
CA LYS A 353 0.78 -17.65 -14.73
C LYS A 353 0.06 -17.63 -16.08
N GLY A 354 -0.11 -18.80 -16.69
CA GLY A 354 -0.97 -19.00 -17.84
C GLY A 354 -2.37 -19.39 -17.40
N SER A 355 -3.41 -18.72 -17.92
CA SER A 355 -4.81 -19.05 -17.64
C SER A 355 -5.53 -19.33 -18.96
N TYR A 356 -6.09 -20.54 -19.11
CA TYR A 356 -6.84 -20.94 -20.28
C TYR A 356 -8.29 -21.26 -19.92
N PHE A 357 -9.21 -20.46 -20.43
CA PHE A 357 -10.64 -20.58 -20.23
C PHE A 357 -11.22 -21.54 -21.31
N ALA A 358 -11.17 -22.83 -21.03
CA ALA A 358 -11.57 -23.86 -21.99
C ALA A 358 -13.06 -23.81 -22.27
N THR A 359 -13.87 -23.67 -21.23
CA THR A 359 -15.34 -23.48 -21.27
C THR A 359 -15.75 -22.49 -20.18
N GLU A 360 -17.03 -22.12 -20.13
CA GLU A 360 -17.56 -21.25 -19.05
C GLU A 360 -17.36 -21.83 -17.65
N ASN A 361 -17.26 -23.17 -17.54
CA ASN A 361 -17.13 -23.86 -16.27
C ASN A 361 -15.75 -24.50 -16.04
N LEU A 362 -14.82 -24.40 -17.01
CA LEU A 362 -13.50 -25.01 -16.93
C LEU A 362 -12.41 -24.01 -17.24
N THR A 363 -11.59 -23.73 -16.24
CA THR A 363 -10.37 -22.91 -16.36
C THR A 363 -9.15 -23.76 -16.00
N LEU A 364 -8.18 -23.82 -16.89
CA LEU A 364 -6.88 -24.44 -16.64
C LEU A 364 -5.85 -23.36 -16.33
N LYS A 365 -5.09 -23.54 -15.27
CA LYS A 365 -4.03 -22.61 -14.85
C LYS A 365 -2.70 -23.34 -14.77
N LEU A 366 -1.67 -22.73 -15.34
CA LEU A 366 -0.28 -23.20 -15.26
C LEU A 366 0.57 -22.14 -14.58
N PHE A 367 1.37 -22.55 -13.61
CA PHE A 367 2.28 -21.68 -12.89
C PHE A 367 3.72 -22.18 -13.10
N ALA A 368 4.64 -21.23 -13.31
CA ALA A 368 6.07 -21.50 -13.33
C ALA A 368 6.78 -20.36 -12.61
N SER A 369 7.58 -20.66 -11.61
CA SER A 369 8.30 -19.64 -10.84
C SER A 369 9.75 -20.01 -10.63
N THR A 370 10.58 -18.99 -10.47
CA THR A 370 11.99 -19.10 -10.07
C THR A 370 12.28 -18.12 -8.97
N PHE A 371 13.08 -18.56 -8.01
CA PHE A 371 13.57 -17.77 -6.90
C PHE A 371 15.06 -17.98 -6.77
N HIS A 372 15.83 -16.91 -6.71
CA HIS A 372 17.25 -16.93 -6.46
C HIS A 372 17.62 -15.80 -5.52
N THR A 373 18.42 -16.10 -4.50
CA THR A 373 19.00 -15.08 -3.62
C THR A 373 20.50 -15.30 -3.49
N THR A 374 21.25 -14.18 -3.49
CA THR A 374 22.65 -14.16 -3.14
C THR A 374 22.76 -13.52 -1.78
N GLU A 375 23.27 -14.26 -0.81
CA GLU A 375 23.42 -13.85 0.58
C GLU A 375 24.93 -13.73 0.87
N GLN A 376 25.35 -12.56 1.37
CA GLN A 376 26.72 -12.28 1.73
C GLN A 376 26.73 -11.67 3.13
N GLU A 377 27.44 -12.30 4.04
CA GLU A 377 27.60 -11.85 5.41
C GLU A 377 29.11 -11.77 5.71
N TYR A 378 29.59 -10.55 5.89
CA TYR A 378 30.99 -10.28 6.21
C TYR A 378 31.08 -9.56 7.54
N PHE A 379 31.77 -10.15 8.48
CA PHE A 379 32.05 -9.51 9.75
C PHE A 379 33.52 -9.61 10.12
N ASP A 380 34.04 -8.52 10.68
CA ASP A 380 35.36 -8.46 11.27
C ASP A 380 35.24 -7.61 12.55
N ILE A 381 35.02 -8.29 13.67
CA ILE A 381 34.72 -7.65 14.95
C ILE A 381 35.75 -8.07 15.99
N LEU A 382 36.41 -7.09 16.56
CA LEU A 382 37.30 -7.24 17.70
C LEU A 382 36.58 -6.72 18.94
N ALA A 383 36.49 -7.51 19.97
CA ALA A 383 35.97 -7.15 21.28
C ALA A 383 37.03 -7.33 22.36
N GLN A 384 37.33 -6.24 23.07
CA GLN A 384 38.16 -6.30 24.28
C GLN A 384 37.26 -5.94 25.45
N TYR A 385 37.19 -6.78 26.46
CA TYR A 385 36.51 -6.46 27.67
C TYR A 385 37.46 -6.31 28.86
N ARG A 386 37.09 -5.41 29.77
CA ARG A 386 37.75 -5.19 31.03
C ARG A 386 36.72 -5.16 32.15
N LEU A 387 37.10 -5.72 33.28
CA LEU A 387 36.37 -5.57 34.55
C LEU A 387 37.08 -4.54 35.41
N GLY A 388 36.32 -3.67 36.02
CA GLY A 388 36.82 -2.67 36.93
C GLY A 388 35.84 -2.40 38.07
N GLU A 389 36.32 -1.77 39.13
CA GLU A 389 35.44 -1.30 40.22
C GLU A 389 34.85 0.04 39.80
N VAL A 390 33.60 0.27 40.15
CA VAL A 390 32.94 1.56 39.91
C VAL A 390 33.13 2.44 41.14
N ASN A 391 33.60 3.66 40.96
CA ASN A 391 33.65 4.63 42.05
C ASN A 391 32.23 4.92 42.56
N SER A 392 31.94 4.51 43.77
CA SER A 392 30.64 4.69 44.46
C SER A 392 30.64 5.74 45.54
N ASN A 393 31.74 6.49 45.70
CA ASN A 393 31.88 7.50 46.74
C ASN A 393 31.07 8.76 46.42
N ILE A 394 30.06 9.03 47.20
CA ILE A 394 29.23 10.22 47.07
C ILE A 394 30.05 11.48 47.37
N GLY A 395 30.25 12.30 46.36
CA GLY A 395 30.99 13.56 46.46
C GLY A 395 32.32 13.59 45.70
N ASP A 396 32.74 12.45 45.16
CA ASP A 396 33.90 12.44 44.25
C ASP A 396 33.47 12.94 42.84
N GLU A 397 34.39 13.63 42.18
CA GLU A 397 34.17 14.13 40.80
C GLU A 397 33.98 12.96 39.81
N ASP A 398 34.61 11.82 40.11
CA ASP A 398 34.61 10.60 39.27
C ASP A 398 33.55 9.58 39.71
N LEU A 399 32.49 10.02 40.40
CA LEU A 399 31.39 9.14 40.80
C LEU A 399 30.76 8.44 39.61
N GLY A 400 30.76 7.09 39.61
CA GLY A 400 30.23 6.26 38.53
C GLY A 400 31.27 5.92 37.43
N GLU A 401 32.44 6.47 37.47
CA GLU A 401 33.56 6.08 36.60
C GLU A 401 34.16 4.73 37.03
N VAL A 402 34.80 4.07 36.06
CA VAL A 402 35.35 2.71 36.26
C VAL A 402 36.84 2.81 36.50
N GLU A 403 37.31 2.38 37.66
CA GLU A 403 38.69 2.19 37.97
C GLU A 403 39.15 0.78 37.57
N PHE A 404 40.09 0.68 36.66
CA PHE A 404 40.69 -0.59 36.27
C PHE A 404 41.90 -0.91 37.12
N SER A 405 41.71 -1.75 38.15
CA SER A 405 42.79 -2.27 38.94
C SER A 405 43.44 -3.47 38.27
N GLU A 406 44.76 -3.63 38.44
CA GLU A 406 45.47 -4.84 37.99
C GLU A 406 44.90 -6.07 38.69
N GLY A 407 44.45 -7.04 37.91
CA GLY A 407 44.02 -8.36 38.43
C GLY A 407 42.54 -8.68 38.38
N ILE A 408 41.64 -7.74 37.94
CA ILE A 408 40.21 -8.07 37.80
C ILE A 408 39.96 -8.92 36.54
N GLY A 409 40.65 -8.64 35.44
CA GLY A 409 40.60 -9.47 34.25
C GLY A 409 40.33 -8.71 32.96
N SER A 410 40.92 -9.19 31.88
CA SER A 410 40.63 -8.72 30.53
C SER A 410 40.76 -9.86 29.52
N GLN A 411 40.01 -9.78 28.46
CA GLN A 411 40.10 -10.71 27.35
C GLN A 411 39.87 -9.98 26.01
N ILE A 412 40.53 -10.45 24.97
CA ILE A 412 40.33 -9.98 23.60
C ILE A 412 39.75 -11.12 22.81
N ASN A 413 38.60 -10.90 22.21
CA ASN A 413 37.95 -11.83 21.27
C ASN A 413 37.89 -11.20 19.89
N HIS A 414 38.28 -11.96 18.88
CA HIS A 414 38.21 -11.56 17.48
C HIS A 414 37.42 -12.58 16.69
N ALA A 415 36.46 -12.13 15.90
CA ALA A 415 35.65 -12.96 15.03
C ALA A 415 35.69 -12.39 13.60
N ARG A 416 35.80 -13.28 12.63
CA ARG A 416 35.82 -13.00 11.19
C ARG A 416 34.82 -13.88 10.48
#